data_cfacbb6fff1fcbd0ce93d394bbca0728
#
_entry.id   cfacbb6fff1fcbd0ce93d394bbca0728
#
_cell.length_a   1.000
_cell.length_b   1.000
_cell.length_c   1.000
_cell.angle_alpha   90.00
_cell.angle_beta   90.00
_cell.angle_gamma   90.00
#
_symmetry.space_group_name_H-M   'P 1'
#
loop_
_entity.id
_entity.type
_entity.pdbx_description
1 polymer ?
#
loop_
_entity_poly.entity_id
_entity_poly.type
_entity_poly.pdbx_seq_one_letter_code
_entity_poly.pdbx_strand_id
1 'polypeptide(L)'
;MPFAVGQSTTVLEGLAPYESPESLPKLYEFEACPFCRRAREAVTALDLEVEIYPCGRGSRHRAAARALGGKEQFPLLVDGERVLYESEAIVAYLAAKRGAAPEALADGGGAAPSLAATALRFGRGAAVSPAAPAAAPAKLLELYSYDGNQFCRLVREALCELDIPYVLRSAGKGSPRRAALEALAGSSRCPYLVDPNTGAALGESADIVDYLRTTYG
;
A
#
# COMPACT_ATOMS: atom_id res chain seq x y z
N MET A 1 -17.53 -10.37 -16.20
CA MET A 1 -16.17 -10.56 -15.66
C MET A 1 -16.31 -11.08 -14.24
N PRO A 2 -15.85 -12.28 -13.89
CA PRO A 2 -15.88 -12.75 -12.52
C PRO A 2 -14.82 -11.99 -11.72
N PHE A 3 -15.26 -11.09 -10.85
CA PHE A 3 -14.39 -10.29 -10.02
C PHE A 3 -13.88 -11.10 -8.84
N ALA A 4 -12.61 -10.86 -8.54
CA ALA A 4 -11.82 -11.53 -7.54
C ALA A 4 -12.56 -11.72 -6.22
N VAL A 5 -12.87 -12.98 -5.94
CA VAL A 5 -13.24 -13.46 -4.62
C VAL A 5 -12.05 -13.21 -3.68
N GLY A 6 -12.26 -12.50 -2.58
CA GLY A 6 -11.29 -12.38 -1.51
C GLY A 6 -10.42 -11.11 -1.49
N GLN A 7 -10.90 -9.98 -1.98
CA GLN A 7 -10.20 -8.69 -1.81
C GLN A 7 -10.93 -7.82 -0.79
N SER A 8 -10.25 -7.44 0.30
CA SER A 8 -10.82 -6.49 1.25
C SER A 8 -10.94 -5.12 0.60
N THR A 9 -12.16 -4.65 0.44
CA THR A 9 -12.47 -3.30 -0.06
C THR A 9 -13.15 -2.44 1.00
N THR A 10 -13.49 -3.04 2.14
CA THR A 10 -14.35 -2.45 3.18
C THR A 10 -13.60 -2.43 4.50
N VAL A 11 -13.77 -1.35 5.24
CA VAL A 11 -13.30 -1.22 6.61
C VAL A 11 -14.16 -2.10 7.53
N LEU A 12 -13.55 -2.77 8.51
CA LEU A 12 -14.25 -3.54 9.51
C LEU A 12 -15.17 -2.63 10.34
N GLU A 13 -16.36 -3.13 10.62
CA GLU A 13 -17.30 -2.44 11.51
C GLU A 13 -16.84 -2.51 12.97
N GLY A 14 -17.23 -1.50 13.75
CA GLY A 14 -16.96 -1.47 15.20
C GLY A 14 -15.54 -1.10 15.60
N LEU A 15 -14.66 -0.73 14.66
CA LEU A 15 -13.36 -0.20 15.01
C LEU A 15 -13.48 1.14 15.75
N ALA A 16 -12.66 1.34 16.77
CA ALA A 16 -12.51 2.64 17.40
C ALA A 16 -12.06 3.69 16.36
N PRO A 17 -12.38 4.99 16.54
CA PRO A 17 -11.84 6.04 15.69
C PRO A 17 -10.32 5.92 15.55
N TYR A 18 -9.81 6.08 14.33
CA TYR A 18 -8.37 6.03 14.08
C TYR A 18 -7.78 7.41 14.29
N GLU A 19 -6.85 7.51 15.21
CA GLU A 19 -5.97 8.65 15.36
C GLU A 19 -4.63 8.32 14.71
N SER A 20 -4.20 9.16 13.76
CA SER A 20 -2.91 8.97 13.09
C SER A 20 -1.80 9.12 14.12
N PRO A 21 -0.92 8.12 14.29
CA PRO A 21 0.19 8.23 15.23
C PRO A 21 1.22 9.25 14.74
N GLU A 22 2.03 9.80 15.65
CA GLU A 22 3.13 10.72 15.33
C GLU A 22 4.12 10.09 14.33
N SER A 23 4.37 8.78 14.47
CA SER A 23 5.19 8.00 13.55
C SER A 23 4.37 6.84 12.98
N LEU A 24 4.22 6.81 11.66
CA LEU A 24 3.51 5.75 10.97
C LEU A 24 4.33 4.45 10.94
N PRO A 25 3.67 3.28 10.98
CA PRO A 25 4.33 2.03 10.68
C PRO A 25 4.88 2.03 9.26
N LYS A 26 6.05 1.41 9.06
CA LYS A 26 6.72 1.28 7.76
C LYS A 26 6.52 -0.13 7.22
N LEU A 27 5.97 -0.25 6.04
CA LEU A 27 5.78 -1.52 5.36
C LEU A 27 6.70 -1.59 4.14
N TYR A 28 7.68 -2.48 4.21
CA TYR A 28 8.57 -2.83 3.11
C TYR A 28 7.93 -3.98 2.32
N GLU A 29 7.57 -3.72 1.06
CA GLU A 29 6.76 -4.63 0.30
C GLU A 29 6.90 -4.41 -1.22
N PHE A 30 6.31 -5.26 -2.06
CA PHE A 30 6.19 -4.99 -3.50
C PHE A 30 4.84 -5.50 -4.04
N GLU A 31 4.30 -4.78 -5.04
CA GLU A 31 2.90 -4.95 -5.47
C GLU A 31 2.59 -6.37 -5.98
N ALA A 32 3.54 -6.99 -6.68
CA ALA A 32 3.35 -8.35 -7.23
C ALA A 32 3.40 -9.47 -6.19
N CYS A 33 3.78 -9.18 -4.95
CA CYS A 33 3.95 -10.18 -3.88
C CYS A 33 2.59 -10.57 -3.27
N PRO A 34 2.21 -11.86 -3.29
CA PRO A 34 0.93 -12.31 -2.73
C PRO A 34 0.89 -12.17 -1.19
N PHE A 35 1.99 -12.36 -0.50
CA PHE A 35 2.09 -12.21 0.96
C PHE A 35 2.05 -10.73 1.36
N CYS A 36 2.66 -9.85 0.57
CA CYS A 36 2.58 -8.40 0.76
C CYS A 36 1.15 -7.89 0.60
N ARG A 37 0.43 -8.44 -0.38
CA ARG A 37 -0.97 -8.15 -0.59
C ARG A 37 -1.81 -8.46 0.66
N ARG A 38 -1.56 -9.58 1.34
CA ARG A 38 -2.24 -9.95 2.56
C ARG A 38 -2.10 -8.88 3.66
N ALA A 39 -0.90 -8.31 3.80
CA ALA A 39 -0.66 -7.19 4.72
C ALA A 39 -1.41 -5.92 4.30
N ARG A 40 -1.44 -5.58 3.00
CA ARG A 40 -2.20 -4.42 2.49
C ARG A 40 -3.72 -4.57 2.65
N GLU A 41 -4.25 -5.78 2.47
CA GLU A 41 -5.67 -6.07 2.73
C GLU A 41 -6.01 -5.79 4.20
N ALA A 42 -5.14 -6.20 5.14
CA ALA A 42 -5.32 -5.89 6.55
C ALA A 42 -5.25 -4.36 6.82
N VAL A 43 -4.30 -3.65 6.21
CA VAL A 43 -4.20 -2.18 6.28
C VAL A 43 -5.52 -1.52 5.83
N THR A 44 -6.12 -2.02 4.74
CA THR A 44 -7.41 -1.53 4.25
C THR A 44 -8.55 -1.82 5.22
N ALA A 45 -8.68 -3.07 5.66
CA ALA A 45 -9.78 -3.50 6.54
C ALA A 45 -9.72 -2.84 7.92
N LEU A 46 -8.52 -2.55 8.41
CA LEU A 46 -8.28 -1.89 9.69
C LEU A 46 -8.23 -0.36 9.61
N ASP A 47 -8.44 0.19 8.42
CA ASP A 47 -8.43 1.64 8.15
C ASP A 47 -7.14 2.32 8.66
N LEU A 48 -5.99 1.77 8.33
CA LEU A 48 -4.69 2.25 8.79
C LEU A 48 -4.02 3.19 7.79
N GLU A 49 -3.09 3.99 8.30
CA GLU A 49 -2.10 4.71 7.51
C GLU A 49 -0.74 4.07 7.73
N VAL A 50 0.01 3.91 6.66
CA VAL A 50 1.34 3.31 6.69
C VAL A 50 2.27 3.96 5.66
N GLU A 51 3.55 4.06 5.98
CA GLU A 51 4.56 4.38 4.98
C GLU A 51 4.89 3.11 4.18
N ILE A 52 4.78 3.18 2.86
CA ILE A 52 5.14 2.08 1.96
C ILE A 52 6.51 2.36 1.35
N TYR A 53 7.39 1.39 1.52
CA TYR A 53 8.71 1.36 0.90
C TYR A 53 8.74 0.23 -0.13
N PRO A 54 8.64 0.55 -1.44
CA PRO A 54 8.68 -0.47 -2.49
C PRO A 54 9.96 -1.28 -2.45
N CYS A 55 9.84 -2.60 -2.53
CA CYS A 55 10.96 -3.53 -2.47
C CYS A 55 10.95 -4.52 -3.64
N GLY A 56 10.55 -4.06 -4.83
CA GLY A 56 10.70 -4.82 -6.06
C GLY A 56 12.17 -5.22 -6.30
N ARG A 57 12.40 -6.19 -7.17
CA ARG A 57 13.77 -6.58 -7.53
C ARG A 57 14.52 -5.38 -8.07
N GLY A 58 15.71 -5.10 -7.52
CA GLY A 58 16.51 -3.92 -7.86
C GLY A 58 16.19 -2.66 -7.05
N SER A 59 15.26 -2.73 -6.10
CA SER A 59 14.89 -1.57 -5.26
C SER A 59 16.04 -1.16 -4.32
N ARG A 60 16.21 0.15 -4.19
CA ARG A 60 17.12 0.79 -3.22
C ARG A 60 16.71 0.52 -1.76
N HIS A 61 15.42 0.29 -1.50
CA HIS A 61 14.89 0.09 -0.16
C HIS A 61 15.22 -1.30 0.43
N ARG A 62 15.66 -2.26 -0.39
CA ARG A 62 16.04 -3.60 0.08
C ARG A 62 17.21 -3.59 1.05
N ALA A 63 18.21 -2.72 0.82
CA ALA A 63 19.36 -2.60 1.74
C ALA A 63 18.92 -2.10 3.12
N ALA A 64 18.04 -1.11 3.18
CA ALA A 64 17.46 -0.61 4.43
C ALA A 64 16.60 -1.68 5.13
N ALA A 65 15.75 -2.40 4.40
CA ALA A 65 14.96 -3.50 4.94
C ALA A 65 15.85 -4.60 5.55
N ARG A 66 16.95 -4.98 4.87
CA ARG A 66 17.92 -5.93 5.39
C ARG A 66 18.62 -5.41 6.65
N ALA A 67 19.00 -4.14 6.71
CA ALA A 67 19.66 -3.56 7.87
C ALA A 67 18.73 -3.55 9.10
N LEU A 68 17.44 -3.29 8.92
CA LEU A 68 16.43 -3.26 9.98
C LEU A 68 16.06 -4.67 10.47
N GLY A 69 15.86 -5.61 9.55
CA GLY A 69 15.29 -6.91 9.86
C GLY A 69 16.29 -8.08 9.79
N GLY A 70 17.53 -7.86 9.35
CA GLY A 70 18.57 -8.89 9.27
C GLY A 70 18.49 -9.77 8.02
N LYS A 71 17.39 -9.72 7.24
CA LYS A 71 17.20 -10.53 6.02
C LYS A 71 16.38 -9.80 4.96
N GLU A 72 16.48 -10.26 3.73
CA GLU A 72 15.71 -9.76 2.59
C GLU A 72 14.48 -10.64 2.35
N GLN A 73 13.45 -10.44 3.16
CA GLN A 73 12.17 -11.14 3.08
C GLN A 73 11.03 -10.13 3.16
N PHE A 74 9.97 -10.33 2.40
CA PHE A 74 8.82 -9.40 2.32
C PHE A 74 7.50 -10.17 2.43
N PRO A 75 6.48 -9.52 3.08
CA PRO A 75 6.51 -8.19 3.68
C PRO A 75 7.37 -8.11 4.95
N LEU A 76 7.89 -6.92 5.25
CA LEU A 76 8.52 -6.56 6.51
C LEU A 76 7.80 -5.33 7.07
N LEU A 77 7.27 -5.42 8.28
CA LEU A 77 6.69 -4.29 9.02
C LEU A 77 7.67 -3.82 10.09
N VAL A 78 7.86 -2.50 10.15
CA VAL A 78 8.60 -1.83 11.22
C VAL A 78 7.69 -0.81 11.88
N ASP A 79 7.45 -0.95 13.19
CA ASP A 79 6.59 -0.04 13.97
C ASP A 79 7.31 0.30 15.29
N GLY A 80 7.94 1.47 15.34
CA GLY A 80 8.89 1.82 16.38
C GLY A 80 10.07 0.85 16.41
N GLU A 81 10.29 0.23 17.56
CA GLU A 81 11.34 -0.80 17.76
C GLU A 81 10.91 -2.20 17.29
N ARG A 82 9.63 -2.37 16.94
CA ARG A 82 9.10 -3.68 16.56
C ARG A 82 9.34 -3.96 15.09
N VAL A 83 9.97 -5.08 14.81
CA VAL A 83 10.28 -5.57 13.46
C VAL A 83 9.61 -6.93 13.27
N LEU A 84 8.73 -7.03 12.27
CA LEU A 84 7.92 -8.23 12.03
C LEU A 84 8.02 -8.68 10.58
N TYR A 85 8.25 -9.97 10.43
CA TYR A 85 8.11 -10.71 9.17
C TYR A 85 6.85 -11.57 9.22
N GLU A 86 6.59 -12.26 8.14
CA GLU A 86 5.44 -13.14 7.92
C GLU A 86 4.10 -12.39 7.90
N SER A 87 3.40 -12.50 6.77
CA SER A 87 2.15 -11.76 6.55
C SER A 87 1.11 -12.00 7.64
N GLU A 88 0.98 -13.24 8.14
CA GLU A 88 0.01 -13.56 9.19
C GLU A 88 0.39 -12.94 10.55
N ALA A 89 1.68 -12.90 10.89
CA ALA A 89 2.14 -12.23 12.11
C ALA A 89 1.92 -10.71 12.02
N ILE A 90 2.14 -10.12 10.85
CA ILE A 90 1.86 -8.71 10.60
C ILE A 90 0.36 -8.43 10.72
N VAL A 91 -0.49 -9.25 10.11
CA VAL A 91 -1.95 -9.14 10.20
C VAL A 91 -2.42 -9.21 11.65
N ALA A 92 -1.96 -10.21 12.40
CA ALA A 92 -2.31 -10.37 13.82
C ALA A 92 -1.88 -9.16 14.67
N TYR A 93 -0.68 -8.65 14.43
CA TYR A 93 -0.18 -7.45 15.11
C TYR A 93 -1.01 -6.21 14.82
N LEU A 94 -1.30 -5.95 13.55
CA LEU A 94 -2.09 -4.79 13.14
C LEU A 94 -3.54 -4.88 13.66
N ALA A 95 -4.13 -6.09 13.65
CA ALA A 95 -5.45 -6.33 14.22
C ALA A 95 -5.48 -6.01 15.73
N ALA A 96 -4.53 -6.55 16.49
CA ALA A 96 -4.41 -6.30 17.92
C ALA A 96 -4.24 -4.79 18.23
N LYS A 97 -3.41 -4.09 17.43
CA LYS A 97 -3.20 -2.63 17.54
C LYS A 97 -4.49 -1.84 17.34
N ARG A 98 -5.44 -2.37 16.55
CA ARG A 98 -6.73 -1.76 16.26
C ARG A 98 -7.88 -2.30 17.12
N GLY A 99 -7.61 -3.20 18.07
CA GLY A 99 -8.63 -3.83 18.90
C GLY A 99 -9.54 -4.78 18.13
N ALA A 100 -9.08 -5.28 16.95
CA ALA A 100 -9.81 -6.24 16.13
C ALA A 100 -9.31 -7.67 16.37
N ALA A 101 -10.19 -8.64 16.19
CA ALA A 101 -9.80 -10.04 16.19
C ALA A 101 -9.12 -10.40 14.86
N PRO A 102 -7.95 -11.08 14.84
CA PRO A 102 -7.29 -11.47 13.60
C PRO A 102 -8.17 -12.33 12.68
N GLU A 103 -9.08 -13.12 13.25
CA GLU A 103 -10.03 -13.96 12.52
C GLU A 103 -10.99 -13.16 11.64
N ALA A 104 -11.31 -11.91 12.02
CA ALA A 104 -12.11 -11.00 11.21
C ALA A 104 -11.44 -10.61 9.89
N LEU A 105 -10.12 -10.83 9.77
CA LEU A 105 -9.31 -10.58 8.59
C LEU A 105 -8.99 -11.87 7.80
N ALA A 106 -9.46 -13.03 8.26
CA ALA A 106 -9.10 -14.33 7.69
C ALA A 106 -9.62 -14.57 6.27
N ASP A 107 -10.70 -13.90 5.86
CA ASP A 107 -11.37 -14.09 4.56
C ASP A 107 -10.67 -13.42 3.37
N GLY A 108 -9.48 -12.89 3.56
CA GLY A 108 -8.66 -12.21 2.54
C GLY A 108 -8.05 -13.14 1.47
N GLY A 109 -8.78 -14.15 1.04
CA GLY A 109 -8.56 -14.85 -0.23
C GLY A 109 -7.23 -15.58 -0.47
N GLY A 110 -6.36 -15.76 0.50
CA GLY A 110 -5.15 -16.59 0.38
C GLY A 110 -4.14 -16.21 -0.73
N ALA A 111 -3.03 -16.94 -0.83
CA ALA A 111 -1.96 -16.69 -1.80
C ALA A 111 -2.37 -17.02 -3.26
N ALA A 112 -3.22 -18.03 -3.47
CA ALA A 112 -3.54 -18.52 -4.81
C ALA A 112 -4.29 -17.50 -5.70
N PRO A 113 -5.35 -16.80 -5.25
CA PRO A 113 -5.97 -15.72 -6.03
C PRO A 113 -5.03 -14.55 -6.28
N SER A 114 -4.13 -14.26 -5.35
CA SER A 114 -3.12 -13.21 -5.49
C SER A 114 -2.07 -13.55 -6.56
N LEU A 115 -1.63 -14.81 -6.63
CA LEU A 115 -0.73 -15.29 -7.68
C LEU A 115 -1.40 -15.22 -9.06
N ALA A 116 -2.65 -15.64 -9.18
CA ALA A 116 -3.40 -15.55 -10.43
C ALA A 116 -3.55 -14.09 -10.89
N ALA A 117 -3.88 -13.16 -9.96
CA ALA A 117 -3.97 -11.75 -10.28
C ALA A 117 -2.61 -11.15 -10.71
N THR A 118 -1.50 -11.60 -10.12
CA THR A 118 -0.14 -11.20 -10.51
C THR A 118 0.24 -11.74 -11.87
N ALA A 119 -0.08 -13.00 -12.17
CA ALA A 119 0.16 -13.61 -13.47
C ALA A 119 -0.61 -12.90 -14.60
N LEU A 120 -1.89 -12.57 -14.38
CA LEU A 120 -2.71 -11.81 -15.31
C LEU A 120 -2.18 -10.38 -15.59
N ARG A 121 -1.36 -9.85 -14.72
CA ARG A 121 -0.69 -8.54 -14.85
C ARG A 121 0.76 -8.66 -15.29
N PHE A 122 1.20 -9.83 -15.77
CA PHE A 122 2.57 -10.07 -16.24
C PHE A 122 3.65 -9.68 -15.22
N GLY A 123 3.37 -9.82 -13.92
CA GLY A 123 4.29 -9.50 -12.85
C GLY A 123 4.59 -7.99 -12.67
N ARG A 124 3.69 -7.10 -13.12
CA ARG A 124 3.84 -5.64 -12.90
C ARG A 124 4.02 -5.35 -11.42
N GLY A 125 4.95 -4.43 -11.10
CA GLY A 125 5.31 -4.13 -9.72
C GLY A 125 6.19 -5.17 -9.03
N ALA A 126 6.82 -6.12 -9.78
CA ALA A 126 7.77 -7.09 -9.23
C ALA A 126 9.22 -6.59 -9.21
N ALA A 127 9.56 -5.64 -10.05
CA ALA A 127 10.91 -5.13 -10.23
C ALA A 127 10.90 -3.64 -10.51
N VAL A 128 12.00 -3.00 -10.18
CA VAL A 128 12.25 -1.59 -10.50
C VAL A 128 12.51 -1.45 -12.01
N SER A 129 11.92 -0.43 -12.60
CA SER A 129 12.11 -0.06 -14.01
C SER A 129 13.48 0.58 -14.22
N PRO A 130 14.11 0.39 -15.39
CA PRO A 130 15.27 1.20 -15.78
C PRO A 130 15.01 2.71 -15.82
N ALA A 131 13.76 3.12 -15.95
CA ALA A 131 13.34 4.52 -15.90
C ALA A 131 13.15 5.07 -14.48
N ALA A 132 13.38 4.28 -13.43
CA ALA A 132 13.25 4.77 -12.05
C ALA A 132 14.28 5.86 -11.74
N PRO A 133 13.91 6.88 -10.95
CA PRO A 133 14.79 8.00 -10.63
C PRO A 133 16.03 7.52 -9.85
N ALA A 134 17.18 8.17 -10.02
CA ALA A 134 18.41 7.82 -9.30
C ALA A 134 18.29 8.02 -7.77
N ALA A 135 17.41 8.92 -7.32
CA ALA A 135 17.12 9.15 -5.91
C ALA A 135 15.60 9.19 -5.68
N ALA A 136 15.18 8.79 -4.48
CA ALA A 136 13.78 8.97 -4.07
C ALA A 136 13.43 10.46 -3.94
N PRO A 137 12.14 10.84 -4.12
CA PRO A 137 11.67 12.18 -3.79
C PRO A 137 12.04 12.58 -2.35
N ALA A 138 12.27 13.89 -2.13
CA ALA A 138 12.70 14.40 -0.82
C ALA A 138 11.64 14.22 0.27
N LYS A 139 10.37 14.26 -0.11
CA LYS A 139 9.22 14.00 0.75
C LYS A 139 8.43 12.82 0.21
N LEU A 140 7.88 12.00 1.09
CA LEU A 140 6.98 10.92 0.71
C LEU A 140 5.74 11.50 -0.01
N LEU A 141 5.35 10.87 -1.11
CA LEU A 141 4.07 11.14 -1.74
C LEU A 141 2.94 10.62 -0.84
N GLU A 142 1.73 11.13 -0.99
CA GLU A 142 0.56 10.61 -0.29
C GLU A 142 -0.42 9.98 -1.29
N LEU A 143 -0.84 8.77 -1.03
CA LEU A 143 -1.77 8.04 -1.89
C LEU A 143 -3.01 7.63 -1.10
N TYR A 144 -4.15 8.23 -1.44
CA TYR A 144 -5.46 7.75 -1.00
C TYR A 144 -5.86 6.55 -1.85
N SER A 145 -5.89 5.39 -1.23
CA SER A 145 -6.02 4.12 -1.93
C SER A 145 -6.61 3.05 -1.01
N TYR A 146 -7.04 1.93 -1.59
CA TYR A 146 -7.37 0.73 -0.85
C TYR A 146 -7.07 -0.51 -1.69
N ASP A 147 -6.80 -1.64 -1.04
CA ASP A 147 -6.59 -2.89 -1.75
C ASP A 147 -7.91 -3.39 -2.36
N GLY A 148 -7.86 -4.21 -3.37
CA GLY A 148 -9.06 -4.64 -4.10
C GLY A 148 -9.58 -3.67 -5.17
N ASN A 149 -9.09 -2.44 -5.23
CA ASN A 149 -9.41 -1.53 -6.33
C ASN A 149 -8.38 -1.65 -7.45
N GLN A 150 -8.85 -2.03 -8.65
CA GLN A 150 -7.99 -2.20 -9.81
C GLN A 150 -7.28 -0.91 -10.25
N PHE A 151 -7.92 0.24 -10.13
CA PHE A 151 -7.33 1.55 -10.49
C PHE A 151 -6.26 1.98 -9.48
N CYS A 152 -6.49 1.75 -8.19
CA CYS A 152 -5.48 1.94 -7.15
C CYS A 152 -4.26 1.05 -7.39
N ARG A 153 -4.48 -0.19 -7.83
CA ARG A 153 -3.41 -1.13 -8.14
C ARG A 153 -2.50 -0.60 -9.26
N LEU A 154 -3.04 0.00 -10.32
CA LEU A 154 -2.25 0.59 -11.42
C LEU A 154 -1.25 1.63 -10.90
N VAL A 155 -1.68 2.48 -9.97
CA VAL A 155 -0.83 3.50 -9.36
C VAL A 155 0.23 2.87 -8.47
N ARG A 156 -0.14 1.88 -7.62
CA ARG A 156 0.83 1.18 -6.78
C ARG A 156 1.87 0.41 -7.59
N GLU A 157 1.47 -0.20 -8.73
CA GLU A 157 2.41 -0.82 -9.68
C GLU A 157 3.44 0.21 -10.20
N ALA A 158 2.97 1.40 -10.61
CA ALA A 158 3.85 2.46 -11.09
C ALA A 158 4.80 2.99 -10.00
N LEU A 159 4.30 3.22 -8.78
CA LEU A 159 5.13 3.62 -7.64
C LEU A 159 6.19 2.56 -7.31
N CYS A 160 5.83 1.27 -7.37
CA CYS A 160 6.75 0.17 -7.15
C CYS A 160 7.80 0.06 -8.27
N GLU A 161 7.40 0.24 -9.53
CA GLU A 161 8.30 0.23 -10.69
C GLU A 161 9.25 1.43 -10.71
N LEU A 162 8.81 2.59 -10.22
CA LEU A 162 9.64 3.79 -10.08
C LEU A 162 10.41 3.86 -8.74
N ASP A 163 10.23 2.86 -7.88
CA ASP A 163 10.90 2.77 -6.57
C ASP A 163 10.66 4.00 -5.68
N ILE A 164 9.42 4.54 -5.74
CA ILE A 164 8.99 5.75 -5.03
C ILE A 164 8.26 5.38 -3.75
N PRO A 165 8.78 5.75 -2.57
CA PRO A 165 8.09 5.55 -1.30
C PRO A 165 6.95 6.55 -1.12
N TYR A 166 5.90 6.14 -0.41
CA TYR A 166 4.72 6.95 -0.20
C TYR A 166 3.99 6.61 1.10
N VAL A 167 3.20 7.54 1.58
CA VAL A 167 2.22 7.31 2.66
C VAL A 167 0.94 6.76 2.03
N LEU A 168 0.56 5.55 2.40
CA LEU A 168 -0.74 5.00 2.08
C LEU A 168 -1.77 5.53 3.08
N ARG A 169 -2.68 6.37 2.59
CA ARG A 169 -3.88 6.84 3.29
C ARG A 169 -5.02 5.89 2.95
N SER A 170 -5.24 4.86 3.76
CA SER A 170 -6.29 3.89 3.46
C SER A 170 -7.65 4.58 3.39
N ALA A 171 -8.38 4.37 2.29
CA ALA A 171 -9.69 4.97 2.03
C ALA A 171 -10.67 3.91 1.48
N GLY A 172 -10.71 2.75 2.16
CA GLY A 172 -11.65 1.67 1.89
C GLY A 172 -13.11 2.11 2.02
N LYS A 173 -14.04 1.30 1.55
CA LYS A 173 -15.47 1.56 1.76
C LYS A 173 -15.76 1.58 3.26
N GLY A 174 -16.46 2.60 3.74
CA GLY A 174 -16.73 2.82 5.17
C GLY A 174 -15.62 3.58 5.90
N SER A 175 -14.49 3.90 5.27
CA SER A 175 -13.46 4.73 5.89
C SER A 175 -13.93 6.18 6.11
N PRO A 176 -13.76 6.75 7.32
CA PRO A 176 -14.00 8.17 7.56
C PRO A 176 -13.06 9.09 6.75
N ARG A 177 -11.90 8.60 6.29
CA ARG A 177 -10.99 9.37 5.41
C ARG A 177 -11.61 9.71 4.07
N ARG A 178 -12.68 9.03 3.65
CA ARG A 178 -13.41 9.39 2.42
C ARG A 178 -14.01 10.78 2.49
N ALA A 179 -14.47 11.21 3.66
CA ALA A 179 -14.97 12.57 3.85
C ALA A 179 -13.84 13.61 3.76
N ALA A 180 -12.66 13.31 4.34
CA ALA A 180 -11.49 14.16 4.20
C ALA A 180 -10.99 14.22 2.74
N LEU A 181 -11.01 13.09 2.03
CA LEU A 181 -10.67 13.03 0.61
C LEU A 181 -11.67 13.85 -0.22
N GLU A 182 -12.96 13.78 0.07
CA GLU A 182 -13.98 14.56 -0.63
C GLU A 182 -13.81 16.07 -0.40
N ALA A 183 -13.46 16.47 0.82
CA ALA A 183 -13.15 17.87 1.11
C ALA A 183 -11.89 18.36 0.37
N LEU A 184 -10.89 17.49 0.19
CA LEU A 184 -9.63 17.80 -0.50
C LEU A 184 -9.78 17.82 -2.03
N ALA A 185 -10.47 16.83 -2.58
CA ALA A 185 -10.49 16.51 -4.01
C ALA A 185 -11.84 16.82 -4.71
N GLY A 186 -12.85 17.24 -3.95
CA GLY A 186 -14.23 17.36 -4.45
C GLY A 186 -14.92 16.02 -4.73
N SER A 187 -14.28 14.91 -4.41
CA SER A 187 -14.79 13.55 -4.64
C SER A 187 -14.09 12.54 -3.73
N SER A 188 -14.81 11.54 -3.26
CA SER A 188 -14.26 10.43 -2.48
C SER A 188 -13.73 9.27 -3.33
N ARG A 189 -13.45 9.50 -4.62
CA ARG A 189 -12.93 8.47 -5.53
C ARG A 189 -11.46 8.19 -5.28
N CYS A 190 -11.09 6.91 -5.37
CA CYS A 190 -9.70 6.44 -5.31
C CYS A 190 -9.31 5.80 -6.64
N PRO A 191 -8.03 5.92 -7.04
CA PRO A 191 -6.91 6.55 -6.32
C PRO A 191 -6.93 8.08 -6.39
N TYR A 192 -6.28 8.72 -5.40
CA TYR A 192 -5.96 10.14 -5.43
C TYR A 192 -4.54 10.33 -4.88
N LEU A 193 -3.70 11.05 -5.61
CA LEU A 193 -2.30 11.30 -5.27
C LEU A 193 -2.11 12.75 -4.87
N VAL A 194 -1.33 12.97 -3.81
CA VAL A 194 -0.79 14.28 -3.44
C VAL A 194 0.73 14.19 -3.43
N ASP A 195 1.37 15.09 -4.15
CA ASP A 195 2.83 15.19 -4.19
C ASP A 195 3.31 16.48 -3.51
N PRO A 196 3.85 16.39 -2.28
CA PRO A 196 4.32 17.57 -1.55
C PRO A 196 5.64 18.11 -2.09
N ASN A 197 6.30 17.44 -3.05
CA ASN A 197 7.54 17.91 -3.67
C ASN A 197 7.27 18.93 -4.77
N THR A 198 6.15 18.78 -5.49
CA THR A 198 5.76 19.65 -6.61
C THR A 198 4.52 20.49 -6.32
N GLY A 199 3.73 20.10 -5.31
CA GLY A 199 2.42 20.67 -5.02
C GLY A 199 1.29 20.08 -5.88
N ALA A 200 1.56 19.07 -6.70
CA ALA A 200 0.56 18.40 -7.51
C ALA A 200 -0.41 17.58 -6.65
N ALA A 201 -1.71 17.63 -7.02
CA ALA A 201 -2.75 16.82 -6.41
C ALA A 201 -3.74 16.40 -7.49
N LEU A 202 -3.90 15.10 -7.75
CA LEU A 202 -4.65 14.58 -8.88
C LEU A 202 -5.32 13.24 -8.63
N GLY A 203 -6.49 13.07 -9.23
CA GLY A 203 -7.22 11.80 -9.32
C GLY A 203 -7.01 11.13 -10.68
N GLU A 204 -7.78 10.07 -10.93
CA GLU A 204 -7.74 9.21 -12.10
C GLU A 204 -6.40 8.47 -12.28
N SER A 205 -6.48 7.15 -12.33
CA SER A 205 -5.28 6.30 -12.32
C SER A 205 -4.37 6.51 -13.53
N ALA A 206 -4.93 6.81 -14.69
CA ALA A 206 -4.14 7.08 -15.90
C ALA A 206 -3.32 8.36 -15.75
N ASP A 207 -3.95 9.44 -15.30
CA ASP A 207 -3.30 10.75 -15.12
C ASP A 207 -2.22 10.68 -14.04
N ILE A 208 -2.49 9.95 -12.95
CA ILE A 208 -1.50 9.72 -11.88
C ILE A 208 -0.29 8.95 -12.42
N VAL A 209 -0.52 7.88 -13.18
CA VAL A 209 0.58 7.07 -13.75
C VAL A 209 1.41 7.88 -14.74
N ASP A 210 0.77 8.68 -15.58
CA ASP A 210 1.45 9.56 -16.54
C ASP A 210 2.24 10.67 -15.82
N TYR A 211 1.65 11.28 -14.79
CA TYR A 211 2.35 12.23 -13.93
C TYR A 211 3.61 11.61 -13.29
N LEU A 212 3.48 10.45 -12.66
CA LEU A 212 4.59 9.77 -12.00
C LEU A 212 5.74 9.46 -12.98
N ARG A 213 5.41 9.00 -14.19
CA ARG A 213 6.41 8.70 -15.23
C ARG A 213 7.06 9.94 -15.81
N THR A 214 6.31 11.02 -15.97
CA THR A 214 6.84 12.26 -16.53
C THR A 214 7.71 13.02 -15.53
N THR A 215 7.34 12.96 -14.23
CA THR A 215 8.02 13.73 -13.19
C THR A 215 9.23 12.96 -12.61
N TYR A 216 9.13 11.65 -12.54
CA TYR A 216 10.11 10.79 -11.84
C TYR A 216 10.70 9.66 -12.69
N GLY A 217 10.21 9.45 -13.92
CA GLY A 217 10.69 8.40 -14.83
C GLY A 217 11.79 8.80 -15.80
#